data_23f8e414bdded5c0391005dd29ba7a67
#
_entry.id   23f8e414bdded5c0391005dd29ba7a67
#
_cell.length_a   1.000
_cell.length_b   1.000
_cell.length_c   1.000
_cell.angle_alpha   90.00
_cell.angle_beta   90.00
_cell.angle_gamma   90.00
#
_symmetry.space_group_name_H-M   'P 1'
#
loop_
_entity.id
_entity.type
_entity.pdbx_description
1 polymer ?
#
loop_
_entity_poly.entity_id
_entity_poly.type
_entity_poly.pdbx_seq_one_letter_code
_entity_poly.pdbx_strand_id
1 'polypeptide(L)'
;MFLANSLALAALARRALLAAPAGQASRFSSSVFTLGVASGDPSPDGAVLWTRLALDPTAGGAMPPTPIDVQWEVARDERFASIARQGRTAALPEWAHSVHVELDGLEPDRWYWYRFRVNDEHSPVGRTRTLPRAGAPVNQLRFAFASCQQYEMGYFTAYRHMSAEDLSVVFHLGDYIYEGAATAGRVRQHLGPELMTLDDYRNRHAQYRTDPDLQAAHAACPFIVTWDDHEVDNNYAAMSHERGDPIELFERRRAAGYKAYYEHMPLRTRSLPRGASLQLYRRFAYGSLASFFVLDTRQFRTDQPCGDGVRTPCRGAFDEKATLLGLEQERWLSDGFTTSKSRWNVLPQQVMIAPIDRAEGPDERLSMDQWSGYQSARTRLLQLLARRRLGNPVVLTGDVHSNYVNDLKIDFRDPKSPVVATELVGTSITSGGDGIDEPGNLSALLAENPFVKFHNEQRGYVVCEIGPKAMQADYRVLDYVSRPDSPIRTRASFIVEDGRPGAQALKR
;
A
#
# COMPACT_ATOMS: atom_id res chain seq x y z
N MET A 1 6.41 25.47 19.62
CA MET A 1 5.84 26.35 18.57
C MET A 1 5.19 25.55 17.45
N PHE A 2 4.72 24.32 17.73
CA PHE A 2 4.20 23.36 16.73
C PHE A 2 2.69 23.05 16.83
N LEU A 3 1.99 23.67 17.77
CA LEU A 3 0.53 23.45 17.98
C LEU A 3 -0.39 24.48 17.30
N ALA A 4 0.17 25.55 16.74
CA ALA A 4 -0.64 26.66 16.21
C ALA A 4 -1.13 26.47 14.76
N ASN A 5 -0.45 25.65 13.94
CA ASN A 5 -0.80 25.51 12.52
C ASN A 5 -1.90 24.45 12.23
N SER A 6 -2.07 23.46 13.09
CA SER A 6 -3.12 22.44 12.93
C SER A 6 -4.52 22.99 13.23
N LEU A 7 -4.61 23.97 14.10
CA LEU A 7 -5.86 24.68 14.41
C LEU A 7 -6.28 25.67 13.31
N ALA A 8 -5.33 26.18 12.52
CA ALA A 8 -5.61 27.14 11.47
C ALA A 8 -6.33 26.53 10.26
N LEU A 9 -6.01 25.28 9.84
CA LEU A 9 -6.71 24.61 8.74
C LEU A 9 -8.12 24.17 9.14
N ALA A 10 -8.29 23.66 10.35
CA ALA A 10 -9.62 23.33 10.87
C ALA A 10 -10.49 24.60 11.10
N ALA A 11 -9.85 25.74 11.44
CA ALA A 11 -10.52 27.01 11.59
C ALA A 11 -10.90 27.66 10.24
N LEU A 12 -10.09 27.47 9.19
CA LEU A 12 -10.41 27.93 7.83
C LEU A 12 -11.58 27.12 7.23
N ALA A 13 -11.62 25.82 7.43
CA ALA A 13 -12.76 24.99 7.03
C ALA A 13 -14.05 25.39 7.78
N ARG A 14 -13.97 25.72 9.07
CA ARG A 14 -15.12 26.21 9.85
C ARG A 14 -15.55 27.62 9.44
N ARG A 15 -14.64 28.51 9.05
CA ARG A 15 -15.00 29.88 8.58
C ARG A 15 -15.64 29.86 7.19
N ALA A 16 -15.23 28.96 6.30
CA ALA A 16 -15.87 28.81 4.98
C ALA A 16 -17.33 28.32 5.11
N LEU A 17 -17.63 27.49 6.11
CA LEU A 17 -19.01 27.02 6.38
C LEU A 17 -19.96 28.11 6.92
N LEU A 18 -19.45 29.18 7.51
CA LEU A 18 -20.25 30.28 8.09
C LEU A 18 -20.57 31.40 7.10
N ALA A 19 -20.04 31.39 5.88
CA ALA A 19 -20.17 32.48 4.92
C ALA A 19 -20.81 32.10 3.57
N ALA A 20 -21.37 30.91 3.41
CA ALA A 20 -22.08 30.57 2.19
C ALA A 20 -23.52 31.04 2.26
N PRO A 21 -23.99 31.94 1.36
CA PRO A 21 -25.40 32.22 1.21
C PRO A 21 -26.10 30.92 0.79
N ALA A 22 -27.35 30.72 1.24
CA ALA A 22 -28.24 29.68 0.76
C ALA A 22 -28.56 29.91 -0.74
N GLY A 23 -27.56 29.65 -1.61
CA GLY A 23 -27.68 29.68 -3.05
C GLY A 23 -28.24 28.33 -3.51
N GLN A 24 -29.14 28.39 -4.48
CA GLN A 24 -29.75 27.26 -5.16
C GLN A 24 -28.73 26.15 -5.40
N ALA A 25 -28.95 24.97 -4.78
CA ALA A 25 -28.13 23.78 -5.05
C ALA A 25 -28.19 23.49 -6.55
N SER A 26 -27.11 23.74 -7.28
CA SER A 26 -27.00 23.36 -8.68
C SER A 26 -27.00 21.83 -8.75
N ARG A 27 -28.02 21.27 -9.42
CA ARG A 27 -28.01 19.82 -9.71
C ARG A 27 -26.94 19.58 -10.78
N PHE A 28 -26.01 18.69 -10.52
CA PHE A 28 -25.07 18.23 -11.52
C PHE A 28 -25.79 17.41 -12.59
N SER A 29 -25.30 17.46 -13.83
CA SER A 29 -25.92 16.75 -14.98
C SER A 29 -25.65 15.24 -14.98
N SER A 30 -24.66 14.79 -14.21
CA SER A 30 -24.24 13.39 -14.06
C SER A 30 -23.75 13.14 -12.65
N SER A 31 -23.50 11.87 -12.31
CA SER A 31 -22.94 11.49 -11.00
C SER A 31 -21.62 12.19 -10.73
N VAL A 32 -21.46 12.70 -9.50
CA VAL A 32 -20.20 13.28 -9.03
C VAL A 32 -19.32 12.26 -8.30
N PHE A 33 -19.84 11.07 -7.96
CA PHE A 33 -19.11 10.01 -7.22
C PHE A 33 -18.46 8.97 -8.15
N THR A 34 -17.97 9.42 -9.31
CA THR A 34 -17.42 8.57 -10.38
C THR A 34 -16.20 7.74 -9.97
N LEU A 35 -15.50 8.13 -8.91
CA LEU A 35 -14.32 7.46 -8.39
C LEU A 35 -14.59 6.54 -7.18
N GLY A 36 -15.89 6.36 -6.85
CA GLY A 36 -16.33 5.52 -5.75
C GLY A 36 -15.96 6.07 -4.36
N VAL A 37 -15.89 5.17 -3.40
CA VAL A 37 -15.57 5.48 -2.00
C VAL A 37 -14.45 4.57 -1.51
N ALA A 38 -13.77 5.00 -0.45
CA ALA A 38 -12.75 4.19 0.22
C ALA A 38 -12.72 4.49 1.70
N SER A 39 -12.19 3.57 2.50
CA SER A 39 -11.79 3.84 3.88
C SER A 39 -10.37 3.35 4.14
N GLY A 40 -9.70 3.93 5.13
CA GLY A 40 -8.34 3.53 5.47
C GLY A 40 -7.91 4.03 6.84
N ASP A 41 -6.65 3.77 7.16
CA ASP A 41 -6.01 4.15 8.41
C ASP A 41 -6.91 3.92 9.66
N PRO A 42 -7.45 2.69 9.83
CA PRO A 42 -8.36 2.40 10.92
C PRO A 42 -7.67 2.57 12.28
N SER A 43 -8.45 2.98 13.27
CA SER A 43 -8.08 3.07 14.70
C SER A 43 -9.12 2.33 15.55
N PRO A 44 -8.89 2.13 16.85
CA PRO A 44 -9.92 1.52 17.70
C PRO A 44 -11.23 2.29 17.80
N ASP A 45 -11.21 3.56 17.47
CA ASP A 45 -12.35 4.47 17.60
C ASP A 45 -12.78 5.14 16.31
N GLY A 46 -12.15 4.76 15.16
CA GLY A 46 -12.50 5.38 13.88
C GLY A 46 -11.70 4.85 12.69
N ALA A 47 -11.84 5.56 11.58
CA ALA A 47 -11.13 5.35 10.32
C ALA A 47 -11.15 6.64 9.51
N VAL A 48 -10.42 6.71 8.41
CA VAL A 48 -10.61 7.75 7.39
C VAL A 48 -11.62 7.25 6.37
N LEU A 49 -12.63 8.06 6.07
CA LEU A 49 -13.50 7.86 4.92
C LEU A 49 -13.07 8.79 3.80
N TRP A 50 -13.09 8.28 2.59
CA TRP A 50 -12.64 9.00 1.41
C TRP A 50 -13.64 8.92 0.25
N THR A 51 -13.77 10.01 -0.46
CA THR A 51 -14.30 10.09 -1.83
C THR A 51 -13.66 11.28 -2.54
N ARG A 52 -13.82 11.34 -3.86
CA ARG A 52 -13.45 12.51 -4.66
C ARG A 52 -14.58 12.83 -5.63
N LEU A 53 -15.02 14.07 -5.65
CA LEU A 53 -16.05 14.50 -6.57
C LEU A 53 -15.43 14.83 -7.94
N ALA A 54 -15.97 14.24 -9.00
CA ALA A 54 -15.53 14.48 -10.36
C ALA A 54 -16.64 14.14 -11.36
N LEU A 55 -16.97 15.08 -12.25
CA LEU A 55 -17.89 14.87 -13.38
C LEU A 55 -17.19 14.21 -14.57
N ASP A 56 -15.95 14.63 -14.83
CA ASP A 56 -15.04 14.03 -15.80
C ASP A 56 -13.72 13.71 -15.09
N PRO A 57 -13.59 12.51 -14.48
CA PRO A 57 -12.50 12.22 -13.57
C PRO A 57 -11.12 12.20 -14.22
N THR A 58 -11.03 11.90 -15.53
CA THR A 58 -9.77 11.76 -16.26
C THR A 58 -9.34 13.02 -17.01
N ALA A 59 -10.17 14.08 -16.97
CA ALA A 59 -9.91 15.37 -17.60
C ALA A 59 -10.02 16.52 -16.57
N GLY A 60 -9.27 16.42 -15.47
CA GLY A 60 -9.23 17.45 -14.43
C GLY A 60 -10.41 17.46 -13.47
N GLY A 61 -11.35 16.51 -13.58
CA GLY A 61 -12.51 16.37 -12.69
C GLY A 61 -13.73 17.19 -13.11
N ALA A 62 -13.58 18.26 -13.89
CA ALA A 62 -14.66 19.14 -14.41
C ALA A 62 -15.62 19.68 -13.33
N MET A 63 -15.15 19.84 -12.09
CA MET A 63 -15.92 20.40 -11.00
C MET A 63 -15.83 21.95 -10.99
N PRO A 64 -16.86 22.65 -10.47
CA PRO A 64 -16.78 24.10 -10.28
C PRO A 64 -15.57 24.51 -9.41
N PRO A 65 -14.93 25.68 -9.66
CA PRO A 65 -13.79 26.14 -8.88
C PRO A 65 -14.22 26.76 -7.53
N THR A 66 -15.19 26.13 -6.87
CA THR A 66 -15.77 26.55 -5.59
C THR A 66 -15.93 25.35 -4.68
N PRO A 67 -15.86 25.55 -3.34
CA PRO A 67 -16.15 24.48 -2.38
C PRO A 67 -17.54 23.87 -2.59
N ILE A 68 -17.62 22.53 -2.49
CA ILE A 68 -18.89 21.78 -2.54
C ILE A 68 -19.19 21.21 -1.16
N ASP A 69 -20.41 21.46 -0.65
CA ASP A 69 -20.85 20.86 0.61
C ASP A 69 -21.13 19.37 0.43
N VAL A 70 -20.49 18.55 1.25
CA VAL A 70 -20.61 17.10 1.25
C VAL A 70 -21.08 16.63 2.62
N GLN A 71 -22.22 15.97 2.63
CA GLN A 71 -22.72 15.29 3.83
C GLN A 71 -22.16 13.86 3.86
N TRP A 72 -21.97 13.33 5.05
CA TRP A 72 -21.54 11.96 5.25
C TRP A 72 -22.30 11.32 6.41
N GLU A 73 -22.53 10.02 6.29
CA GLU A 73 -23.21 9.19 7.28
C GLU A 73 -22.42 7.89 7.50
N VAL A 74 -22.38 7.47 8.74
CA VAL A 74 -21.83 6.17 9.18
C VAL A 74 -22.90 5.46 9.99
N ALA A 75 -23.24 4.23 9.61
CA ALA A 75 -24.29 3.43 10.23
C ALA A 75 -23.75 2.12 10.80
N ARG A 76 -24.49 1.54 11.74
CA ARG A 76 -24.24 0.21 12.32
C ARG A 76 -24.79 -0.91 11.45
N ASP A 77 -25.53 -0.58 10.41
CA ASP A 77 -26.15 -1.54 9.50
C ASP A 77 -26.16 -0.99 8.05
N GLU A 78 -26.17 -1.88 7.08
CA GLU A 78 -26.12 -1.58 5.66
C GLU A 78 -27.31 -0.76 5.14
N ARG A 79 -28.46 -0.84 5.82
CA ARG A 79 -29.70 -0.13 5.45
C ARG A 79 -29.74 1.28 6.00
N PHE A 80 -28.72 1.69 6.79
CA PHE A 80 -28.67 3.00 7.46
C PHE A 80 -29.84 3.26 8.40
N ALA A 81 -30.42 2.21 9.01
CA ALA A 81 -31.47 2.33 9.99
C ALA A 81 -30.94 2.81 11.36
N SER A 82 -29.66 2.53 11.66
CA SER A 82 -29.01 2.94 12.92
C SER A 82 -27.76 3.77 12.62
N ILE A 83 -27.92 5.09 12.55
CA ILE A 83 -26.82 6.03 12.33
C ILE A 83 -25.93 6.08 13.57
N ALA A 84 -24.64 5.83 13.41
CA ALA A 84 -23.63 5.94 14.46
C ALA A 84 -23.01 7.35 14.51
N ARG A 85 -22.70 7.92 13.31
CA ARG A 85 -22.12 9.25 13.14
C ARG A 85 -22.63 9.85 11.83
N GLN A 86 -22.70 11.18 11.79
CA GLN A 86 -22.98 11.93 10.57
C GLN A 86 -22.39 13.33 10.68
N GLY A 87 -22.17 13.98 9.56
CA GLY A 87 -21.64 15.33 9.51
C GLY A 87 -21.60 15.94 8.14
N ARG A 88 -20.89 17.06 8.05
CA ARG A 88 -20.66 17.79 6.80
C ARG A 88 -19.19 18.17 6.68
N THR A 89 -18.72 18.25 5.46
CA THR A 89 -17.39 18.75 5.12
C THR A 89 -17.43 19.42 3.77
N ALA A 90 -16.41 20.19 3.40
CA ALA A 90 -16.30 20.80 2.10
C ALA A 90 -15.28 20.04 1.24
N ALA A 91 -15.68 19.69 0.02
CA ALA A 91 -14.76 19.26 -1.03
C ALA A 91 -14.18 20.52 -1.68
N LEU A 92 -12.87 20.73 -1.54
CA LEU A 92 -12.18 21.96 -1.91
C LEU A 92 -11.46 21.83 -3.26
N PRO A 93 -11.54 22.85 -4.15
CA PRO A 93 -10.89 22.82 -5.46
C PRO A 93 -9.37 22.59 -5.40
N GLU A 94 -8.68 23.20 -4.42
CA GLU A 94 -7.23 23.07 -4.23
C GLU A 94 -6.78 21.66 -3.88
N TRP A 95 -7.71 20.81 -3.43
CA TRP A 95 -7.53 19.36 -3.16
C TRP A 95 -8.24 18.51 -4.21
N ALA A 96 -8.44 19.02 -5.43
CA ALA A 96 -9.15 18.33 -6.51
C ALA A 96 -10.51 17.77 -6.10
N HIS A 97 -11.22 18.46 -5.18
CA HIS A 97 -12.48 18.05 -4.58
C HIS A 97 -12.45 16.68 -3.89
N SER A 98 -11.28 16.23 -3.42
CA SER A 98 -11.19 15.06 -2.56
C SER A 98 -11.72 15.38 -1.16
N VAL A 99 -12.30 14.38 -0.54
CA VAL A 99 -12.91 14.45 0.79
C VAL A 99 -12.22 13.43 1.69
N HIS A 100 -11.69 13.88 2.82
CA HIS A 100 -11.18 13.03 3.89
C HIS A 100 -11.96 13.33 5.16
N VAL A 101 -12.65 12.32 5.68
CA VAL A 101 -13.36 12.41 6.96
C VAL A 101 -12.65 11.52 7.97
N GLU A 102 -11.94 12.12 8.90
CA GLU A 102 -11.38 11.38 10.03
C GLU A 102 -12.46 11.15 11.07
N LEU A 103 -12.87 9.90 11.22
CA LEU A 103 -13.83 9.47 12.20
C LEU A 103 -13.18 9.24 13.56
N ASP A 104 -13.92 9.56 14.61
CA ASP A 104 -13.62 9.23 15.98
C ASP A 104 -14.90 8.81 16.75
N GLY A 105 -14.71 8.31 17.97
CA GLY A 105 -15.79 7.98 18.89
C GLY A 105 -16.69 6.84 18.43
N LEU A 106 -16.22 5.96 17.55
CA LEU A 106 -16.85 4.69 17.21
C LEU A 106 -16.48 3.60 18.23
N GLU A 107 -17.28 2.54 18.28
CA GLU A 107 -16.98 1.37 19.09
C GLU A 107 -15.84 0.55 18.45
N PRO A 108 -14.88 0.01 19.23
CA PRO A 108 -13.78 -0.78 18.70
C PRO A 108 -14.23 -2.16 18.22
N ASP A 109 -13.42 -2.73 17.30
CA ASP A 109 -13.60 -4.08 16.74
C ASP A 109 -14.97 -4.29 16.11
N ARG A 110 -15.44 -3.32 15.36
CA ARG A 110 -16.79 -3.32 14.79
C ARG A 110 -16.83 -2.87 13.36
N TRP A 111 -17.72 -3.50 12.58
CA TRP A 111 -18.06 -3.09 11.23
C TRP A 111 -19.05 -1.92 11.24
N TYR A 112 -18.86 -1.01 10.25
CA TYR A 112 -19.72 0.11 9.94
C TYR A 112 -19.89 0.24 8.44
N TRP A 113 -21.01 0.81 8.02
CA TRP A 113 -21.31 1.19 6.64
C TRP A 113 -21.30 2.70 6.53
N TYR A 114 -20.80 3.22 5.43
CA TYR A 114 -20.72 4.65 5.24
C TYR A 114 -21.10 5.04 3.82
N ARG A 115 -21.56 6.28 3.66
CA ARG A 115 -21.85 6.91 2.37
C ARG A 115 -21.68 8.41 2.47
N PHE A 116 -21.51 9.03 1.30
CA PHE A 116 -21.50 10.47 1.13
C PHE A 116 -22.77 10.92 0.39
N ARG A 117 -23.10 12.21 0.52
CA ARG A 117 -24.21 12.81 -0.20
C ARG A 117 -23.85 14.23 -0.64
N VAL A 118 -24.15 14.55 -1.91
CA VAL A 118 -24.08 15.89 -2.49
C VAL A 118 -25.45 16.19 -3.07
N ASN A 119 -26.11 17.24 -2.59
CA ASN A 119 -27.52 17.52 -2.91
C ASN A 119 -28.42 16.28 -2.60
N ASP A 120 -29.08 15.75 -3.64
CA ASP A 120 -29.95 14.56 -3.55
C ASP A 120 -29.24 13.28 -3.96
N GLU A 121 -27.98 13.34 -4.40
CA GLU A 121 -27.21 12.20 -4.88
C GLU A 121 -26.41 11.56 -3.72
N HIS A 122 -26.52 10.23 -3.60
CA HIS A 122 -25.70 9.44 -2.70
C HIS A 122 -24.57 8.74 -3.45
N SER A 123 -23.41 8.63 -2.80
CA SER A 123 -22.32 7.76 -3.25
C SER A 123 -22.72 6.29 -3.17
N PRO A 124 -21.94 5.37 -3.78
CA PRO A 124 -21.94 3.98 -3.38
C PRO A 124 -21.75 3.83 -1.85
N VAL A 125 -22.27 2.73 -1.30
CA VAL A 125 -22.05 2.40 0.11
C VAL A 125 -20.70 1.71 0.27
N GLY A 126 -19.89 2.21 1.19
CA GLY A 126 -18.67 1.55 1.62
C GLY A 126 -18.82 0.90 2.99
N ARG A 127 -17.98 -0.10 3.27
CA ARG A 127 -17.89 -0.78 4.56
C ARG A 127 -16.51 -0.52 5.18
N THR A 128 -16.46 -0.24 6.46
CA THR A 128 -15.21 -0.02 7.20
C THR A 128 -15.24 -0.76 8.53
N ARG A 129 -14.06 -1.01 9.11
CA ARG A 129 -13.94 -1.68 10.41
C ARG A 129 -13.00 -0.89 11.32
N THR A 130 -13.41 -0.67 12.55
CA THR A 130 -12.53 -0.18 13.61
C THR A 130 -11.61 -1.31 14.10
N LEU A 131 -10.40 -0.96 14.54
CA LEU A 131 -9.50 -1.92 15.14
C LEU A 131 -9.94 -2.31 16.54
N PRO A 132 -9.59 -3.50 17.03
CA PRO A 132 -9.66 -3.81 18.44
C PRO A 132 -8.77 -2.85 19.25
N ARG A 133 -9.13 -2.56 20.51
CA ARG A 133 -8.27 -1.76 21.40
C ARG A 133 -6.89 -2.42 21.55
N ALA A 134 -5.85 -1.60 21.60
CA ALA A 134 -4.50 -2.10 21.85
C ALA A 134 -4.45 -2.96 23.13
N GLY A 135 -3.86 -4.15 23.04
CA GLY A 135 -3.80 -5.11 24.13
C GLY A 135 -5.07 -5.93 24.39
N ALA A 136 -6.19 -5.63 23.73
CA ALA A 136 -7.40 -6.46 23.83
C ALA A 136 -7.13 -7.88 23.26
N PRO A 137 -7.65 -8.93 23.90
CA PRO A 137 -7.50 -10.29 23.39
C PRO A 137 -8.28 -10.45 22.06
N VAL A 138 -7.57 -10.90 21.04
CA VAL A 138 -8.11 -11.20 19.72
C VAL A 138 -7.59 -12.54 19.26
N ASN A 139 -8.46 -13.37 18.71
CA ASN A 139 -8.13 -14.74 18.33
C ASN A 139 -7.91 -14.92 16.83
N GLN A 140 -8.31 -13.96 16.01
CA GLN A 140 -8.21 -14.09 14.57
C GLN A 140 -8.14 -12.71 13.90
N LEU A 141 -7.31 -12.62 12.87
CA LEU A 141 -7.27 -11.52 11.91
C LEU A 141 -7.11 -12.10 10.52
N ARG A 142 -8.01 -11.76 9.60
CA ARG A 142 -7.92 -12.10 8.19
C ARG A 142 -7.70 -10.82 7.38
N PHE A 143 -6.64 -10.78 6.59
CA PHE A 143 -6.27 -9.64 5.76
C PHE A 143 -5.67 -10.10 4.43
N ALA A 144 -5.59 -9.20 3.46
CA ALA A 144 -4.85 -9.45 2.23
C ALA A 144 -3.77 -8.39 2.03
N PHE A 145 -2.78 -8.71 1.19
CA PHE A 145 -1.88 -7.70 0.65
C PHE A 145 -1.69 -7.86 -0.85
N ALA A 146 -1.49 -6.73 -1.53
CA ALA A 146 -1.36 -6.61 -2.97
C ALA A 146 -0.46 -5.43 -3.34
N SER A 147 0.05 -5.40 -4.57
CA SER A 147 0.86 -4.33 -5.12
C SER A 147 0.86 -4.35 -6.65
N CYS A 148 1.47 -3.36 -7.29
CA CYS A 148 1.90 -3.40 -8.69
C CYS A 148 0.74 -3.64 -9.67
N GLN A 149 -0.18 -2.67 -9.73
CA GLN A 149 -1.39 -2.77 -10.55
C GLN A 149 -1.28 -1.97 -11.86
N GLN A 150 -0.27 -2.28 -12.71
CA GLN A 150 -0.06 -1.60 -13.99
C GLN A 150 -1.31 -1.70 -14.89
N TYR A 151 -1.97 -0.55 -15.11
CA TYR A 151 -3.25 -0.46 -15.81
C TYR A 151 -3.20 -1.02 -17.24
N GLU A 152 -2.11 -0.75 -17.95
CA GLU A 152 -1.99 -1.14 -19.35
C GLU A 152 -1.78 -2.65 -19.54
N MET A 153 -1.33 -3.37 -18.50
CA MET A 153 -0.94 -4.77 -18.61
C MET A 153 -2.09 -5.76 -18.34
N GLY A 154 -3.22 -5.29 -17.82
CA GLY A 154 -4.33 -6.21 -17.57
C GLY A 154 -5.54 -5.60 -16.90
N TYR A 155 -6.56 -6.42 -16.69
CA TYR A 155 -7.78 -6.10 -15.96
C TYR A 155 -7.62 -6.41 -14.47
N PHE A 156 -8.27 -5.63 -13.63
CA PHE A 156 -8.13 -5.72 -12.18
C PHE A 156 -9.04 -6.79 -11.54
N THR A 157 -9.30 -7.90 -12.24
CA THR A 157 -10.17 -9.00 -11.79
C THR A 157 -9.77 -9.56 -10.41
N ALA A 158 -8.49 -9.48 -10.04
CA ALA A 158 -8.03 -9.84 -8.70
C ALA A 158 -8.79 -9.10 -7.59
N TYR A 159 -9.10 -7.81 -7.78
CA TYR A 159 -9.84 -7.01 -6.81
C TYR A 159 -11.32 -7.40 -6.70
N ARG A 160 -11.95 -7.87 -7.79
CA ARG A 160 -13.30 -8.45 -7.72
C ARG A 160 -13.32 -9.66 -6.79
N HIS A 161 -12.37 -10.57 -6.93
CA HIS A 161 -12.26 -11.72 -6.04
C HIS A 161 -11.93 -11.29 -4.61
N MET A 162 -11.01 -10.31 -4.44
CA MET A 162 -10.64 -9.78 -3.14
C MET A 162 -11.83 -9.13 -2.42
N SER A 163 -12.71 -8.42 -3.13
CA SER A 163 -13.92 -7.82 -2.55
C SER A 163 -14.92 -8.83 -2.00
N ALA A 164 -14.88 -10.07 -2.49
CA ALA A 164 -15.72 -11.17 -2.03
C ALA A 164 -15.08 -11.97 -0.86
N GLU A 165 -13.81 -11.71 -0.51
CA GLU A 165 -13.17 -12.28 0.67
C GLU A 165 -13.67 -11.57 1.94
N ASP A 166 -13.79 -12.26 3.05
CA ASP A 166 -14.14 -11.64 4.34
C ASP A 166 -12.87 -11.08 5.03
N LEU A 167 -12.40 -9.94 4.53
CA LEU A 167 -11.15 -9.32 4.97
C LEU A 167 -11.43 -8.20 5.98
N SER A 168 -10.66 -8.16 7.04
CA SER A 168 -10.68 -7.05 8.01
C SER A 168 -9.98 -5.79 7.48
N VAL A 169 -8.96 -5.96 6.63
CA VAL A 169 -8.13 -4.89 6.06
C VAL A 169 -7.35 -5.42 4.85
N VAL A 170 -7.03 -4.53 3.92
CA VAL A 170 -6.08 -4.80 2.82
C VAL A 170 -4.87 -3.89 2.97
N PHE A 171 -3.67 -4.45 2.81
CA PHE A 171 -2.43 -3.69 2.67
C PHE A 171 -2.09 -3.55 1.19
N HIS A 172 -1.96 -2.31 0.69
CA HIS A 172 -1.44 -2.05 -0.65
C HIS A 172 -0.01 -1.56 -0.52
N LEU A 173 0.94 -2.31 -1.09
CA LEU A 173 2.37 -2.15 -0.83
C LEU A 173 3.11 -1.29 -1.87
N GLY A 174 2.37 -0.51 -2.66
CA GLY A 174 2.95 0.39 -3.66
C GLY A 174 2.65 0.00 -5.10
N ASP A 175 3.11 0.85 -6.05
CA ASP A 175 2.78 0.75 -7.46
C ASP A 175 1.26 0.77 -7.70
N TYR A 176 0.59 1.67 -6.99
CA TYR A 176 -0.84 1.87 -7.17
C TYR A 176 -1.16 2.53 -8.51
N ILE A 177 -0.27 3.37 -9.02
CA ILE A 177 -0.28 3.88 -10.38
C ILE A 177 1.08 3.66 -11.02
N TYR A 178 1.17 3.86 -12.34
CA TYR A 178 2.42 3.88 -13.10
C TYR A 178 2.50 5.18 -13.90
N GLU A 179 3.65 5.85 -13.86
CA GLU A 179 3.88 7.20 -14.39
C GLU A 179 4.06 7.23 -15.90
N GLY A 180 4.44 6.11 -16.52
CA GLY A 180 4.78 6.05 -17.93
C GLY A 180 3.66 6.49 -18.86
N ALA A 181 4.02 7.02 -20.04
CA ALA A 181 3.09 7.36 -21.12
C ALA A 181 2.35 6.14 -21.64
N ALA A 182 1.27 6.38 -22.41
CA ALA A 182 0.52 5.32 -23.09
C ALA A 182 1.41 4.50 -24.03
N THR A 183 1.32 3.17 -23.93
CA THR A 183 2.08 2.22 -24.75
C THR A 183 1.15 1.53 -25.74
N ALA A 184 1.43 1.65 -27.04
CA ALA A 184 0.62 1.01 -28.07
C ALA A 184 0.64 -0.52 -27.97
N GLY A 185 -0.49 -1.16 -28.26
CA GLY A 185 -0.64 -2.62 -28.26
C GLY A 185 -0.79 -3.27 -26.89
N ARG A 186 -0.90 -2.49 -25.82
CA ARG A 186 -1.22 -3.01 -24.49
C ARG A 186 -2.70 -3.38 -24.35
N VAL A 187 -3.04 -4.15 -23.32
CA VAL A 187 -4.40 -4.64 -23.01
C VAL A 187 -5.37 -3.46 -22.78
N ARG A 188 -4.90 -2.47 -22.03
CA ARG A 188 -5.55 -1.17 -21.83
C ARG A 188 -4.51 -0.09 -22.12
N GLN A 189 -4.89 1.16 -22.14
CA GLN A 189 -3.95 2.25 -22.39
C GLN A 189 -4.07 3.34 -21.35
N HIS A 190 -2.93 3.84 -20.88
CA HIS A 190 -2.89 5.07 -20.12
C HIS A 190 -3.43 6.25 -20.94
N LEU A 191 -3.98 7.23 -20.26
CA LEU A 191 -4.33 8.50 -20.87
C LEU A 191 -3.21 9.51 -20.62
N GLY A 192 -2.82 10.24 -21.66
CA GLY A 192 -1.83 11.30 -21.57
C GLY A 192 -0.37 10.85 -21.63
N PRO A 193 0.56 11.79 -21.43
CA PRO A 193 1.99 11.56 -21.45
C PRO A 193 2.47 10.93 -20.13
N GLU A 194 3.79 10.76 -20.03
CA GLU A 194 4.43 10.51 -18.74
C GLU A 194 4.15 11.63 -17.75
N LEU A 195 3.98 11.25 -16.48
CA LEU A 195 3.51 12.15 -15.43
C LEU A 195 4.63 13.09 -14.96
N MET A 196 4.40 14.40 -15.11
CA MET A 196 5.34 15.43 -14.67
C MET A 196 4.67 16.47 -13.78
N THR A 197 3.39 16.76 -14.02
CA THR A 197 2.64 17.80 -13.32
C THR A 197 1.62 17.22 -12.34
N LEU A 198 1.14 18.05 -11.41
CA LEU A 198 0.09 17.65 -10.48
C LEU A 198 -1.17 17.14 -11.18
N ASP A 199 -1.56 17.79 -12.28
CA ASP A 199 -2.76 17.39 -13.02
C ASP A 199 -2.56 16.08 -13.77
N ASP A 200 -1.35 15.77 -14.25
CA ASP A 200 -1.02 14.47 -14.83
C ASP A 200 -1.21 13.35 -13.79
N TYR A 201 -0.64 13.53 -12.59
CA TYR A 201 -0.78 12.55 -11.50
C TYR A 201 -2.24 12.41 -11.05
N ARG A 202 -2.99 13.51 -10.93
CA ARG A 202 -4.42 13.49 -10.57
C ARG A 202 -5.25 12.70 -11.59
N ASN A 203 -5.02 12.93 -12.88
CA ASN A 203 -5.72 12.25 -13.95
C ASN A 203 -5.37 10.77 -14.00
N ARG A 204 -4.10 10.41 -13.78
CA ARG A 204 -3.67 9.02 -13.73
C ARG A 204 -4.27 8.27 -12.54
N HIS A 205 -4.23 8.83 -11.33
CA HIS A 205 -4.93 8.24 -10.19
C HIS A 205 -6.42 8.09 -10.45
N ALA A 206 -7.05 9.10 -11.04
CA ALA A 206 -8.45 9.02 -11.40
C ALA A 206 -8.72 7.91 -12.43
N GLN A 207 -7.88 7.77 -13.48
CA GLN A 207 -8.01 6.71 -14.46
C GLN A 207 -8.01 5.32 -13.80
N TYR A 208 -7.09 5.05 -12.88
CA TYR A 208 -7.05 3.78 -12.14
C TYR A 208 -8.31 3.59 -11.28
N ARG A 209 -8.75 4.66 -10.61
CA ARG A 209 -9.94 4.63 -9.74
C ARG A 209 -11.27 4.53 -10.48
N THR A 210 -11.30 4.69 -11.80
CA THR A 210 -12.50 4.39 -12.60
C THR A 210 -12.73 2.90 -12.80
N ASP A 211 -11.74 2.03 -12.49
CA ASP A 211 -11.92 0.60 -12.60
C ASP A 211 -12.93 0.07 -11.56
N PRO A 212 -14.02 -0.62 -11.99
CA PRO A 212 -15.08 -1.02 -11.09
C PRO A 212 -14.66 -2.09 -10.08
N ASP A 213 -13.73 -2.98 -10.43
CA ASP A 213 -13.25 -4.01 -9.53
C ASP A 213 -12.39 -3.41 -8.41
N LEU A 214 -11.56 -2.41 -8.74
CA LEU A 214 -10.79 -1.65 -7.75
C LEU A 214 -11.71 -0.84 -6.83
N GLN A 215 -12.77 -0.22 -7.36
CA GLN A 215 -13.77 0.48 -6.55
C GLN A 215 -14.48 -0.49 -5.59
N ALA A 216 -14.86 -1.67 -6.07
CA ALA A 216 -15.51 -2.69 -5.25
C ALA A 216 -14.61 -3.14 -4.08
N ALA A 217 -13.32 -3.38 -4.33
CA ALA A 217 -12.37 -3.74 -3.27
C ALA A 217 -12.22 -2.63 -2.21
N HIS A 218 -12.11 -1.37 -2.63
CA HIS A 218 -12.03 -0.24 -1.71
C HIS A 218 -13.32 -0.01 -0.91
N ALA A 219 -14.47 -0.31 -1.49
CA ALA A 219 -15.75 -0.21 -0.80
C ALA A 219 -15.96 -1.35 0.21
N ALA A 220 -15.32 -2.51 0.03
CA ALA A 220 -15.56 -3.71 0.83
C ALA A 220 -14.93 -3.67 2.23
N CYS A 221 -13.75 -3.05 2.39
CA CYS A 221 -13.04 -2.97 3.67
C CYS A 221 -11.98 -1.86 3.66
N PRO A 222 -11.43 -1.47 4.83
CA PRO A 222 -10.38 -0.44 4.90
C PRO A 222 -9.08 -0.91 4.23
N PHE A 223 -8.40 0.04 3.57
CA PHE A 223 -7.06 -0.13 3.01
C PHE A 223 -6.02 0.60 3.86
N ILE A 224 -4.91 -0.05 4.12
CA ILE A 224 -3.69 0.56 4.64
C ILE A 224 -2.71 0.60 3.48
N VAL A 225 -2.47 1.80 2.95
CA VAL A 225 -1.67 1.98 1.73
C VAL A 225 -0.27 2.47 2.08
N THR A 226 0.71 2.07 1.29
CA THR A 226 2.01 2.71 1.17
C THR A 226 2.36 2.80 -0.30
N TRP A 227 3.24 3.72 -0.68
CA TRP A 227 3.72 3.82 -2.06
C TRP A 227 4.97 2.97 -2.27
N ASP A 228 5.35 2.81 -3.55
CA ASP A 228 6.68 2.42 -3.97
C ASP A 228 7.26 3.53 -4.88
N ASP A 229 7.90 3.21 -5.98
CA ASP A 229 8.54 4.18 -6.87
C ASP A 229 7.58 4.77 -7.90
N HIS A 230 6.74 3.95 -8.53
CA HIS A 230 5.89 4.36 -9.64
C HIS A 230 4.80 5.39 -9.30
N GLU A 231 4.56 5.65 -8.02
CA GLU A 231 3.76 6.80 -7.59
C GLU A 231 4.46 8.14 -7.86
N VAL A 232 5.75 8.12 -8.18
CA VAL A 232 6.56 9.29 -8.57
C VAL A 232 7.34 9.04 -9.83
N ASP A 233 8.34 8.13 -9.81
CA ASP A 233 9.24 7.82 -10.92
C ASP A 233 9.97 6.51 -10.67
N ASN A 234 10.11 5.67 -11.71
CA ASN A 234 10.75 4.36 -11.62
C ASN A 234 12.08 4.42 -10.87
N ASN A 235 12.22 3.52 -9.89
CA ASN A 235 13.41 3.33 -9.04
C ASN A 235 13.98 4.60 -8.39
N TYR A 236 13.18 5.67 -8.19
CA TYR A 236 13.70 6.86 -7.52
C TYR A 236 14.16 6.56 -6.08
N ALA A 237 15.23 7.23 -5.68
CA ALA A 237 15.83 7.10 -4.36
C ALA A 237 15.94 8.50 -3.71
N ALA A 238 15.03 8.83 -2.82
CA ALA A 238 14.89 10.16 -2.23
C ALA A 238 14.83 11.26 -3.31
N MET A 239 15.93 11.97 -3.57
CA MET A 239 16.03 13.02 -4.59
C MET A 239 16.81 12.58 -5.83
N SER A 240 17.27 11.32 -5.89
CA SER A 240 17.90 10.73 -7.08
C SER A 240 16.86 10.03 -7.92
N HIS A 241 16.97 10.14 -9.24
CA HIS A 241 16.11 9.48 -10.21
C HIS A 241 16.88 9.14 -11.49
N GLU A 242 16.39 8.20 -12.31
CA GLU A 242 17.17 7.59 -13.40
C GLU A 242 17.52 8.58 -14.54
N ARG A 243 16.73 9.62 -14.77
CA ARG A 243 16.94 10.58 -15.86
C ARG A 243 18.01 11.62 -15.59
N GLY A 244 18.37 11.85 -14.31
CA GLY A 244 19.32 12.87 -13.94
C GLY A 244 18.87 14.30 -14.24
N ASP A 245 17.56 14.56 -14.23
CA ASP A 245 17.00 15.91 -14.37
C ASP A 245 17.50 16.84 -13.23
N PRO A 246 17.47 18.17 -13.40
CA PRO A 246 17.77 19.09 -12.31
C PRO A 246 16.96 18.80 -11.05
N ILE A 247 17.61 18.83 -9.90
CA ILE A 247 17.02 18.45 -8.60
C ILE A 247 15.75 19.24 -8.29
N GLU A 248 15.66 20.49 -8.69
CA GLU A 248 14.50 21.36 -8.48
C GLU A 248 13.31 20.93 -9.33
N LEU A 249 13.56 20.34 -10.50
CA LEU A 249 12.51 19.80 -11.36
C LEU A 249 11.96 18.50 -10.76
N PHE A 250 12.84 17.61 -10.34
CA PHE A 250 12.44 16.38 -9.69
C PHE A 250 11.73 16.63 -8.35
N GLU A 251 12.17 17.59 -7.56
CA GLU A 251 11.48 17.99 -6.32
C GLU A 251 10.02 18.41 -6.59
N ARG A 252 9.78 19.19 -7.65
CA ARG A 252 8.43 19.58 -8.06
C ARG A 252 7.59 18.39 -8.52
N ARG A 253 8.20 17.49 -9.31
CA ARG A 253 7.56 16.23 -9.75
C ARG A 253 7.16 15.38 -8.54
N ARG A 254 8.08 15.16 -7.62
CA ARG A 254 7.84 14.41 -6.38
C ARG A 254 6.76 15.05 -5.50
N ALA A 255 6.76 16.37 -5.35
CA ALA A 255 5.73 17.10 -4.63
C ALA A 255 4.34 16.94 -5.29
N ALA A 256 4.28 16.92 -6.63
CA ALA A 256 3.06 16.68 -7.40
C ALA A 256 2.53 15.26 -7.18
N GLY A 257 3.40 14.24 -7.29
CA GLY A 257 3.06 12.83 -7.02
C GLY A 257 2.53 12.64 -5.59
N TYR A 258 3.22 13.19 -4.59
CA TYR A 258 2.82 13.07 -3.18
C TYR A 258 1.48 13.75 -2.87
N LYS A 259 1.24 14.92 -3.49
CA LYS A 259 -0.04 15.59 -3.33
C LYS A 259 -1.17 14.81 -3.97
N ALA A 260 -1.00 14.34 -5.20
CA ALA A 260 -2.00 13.55 -5.90
C ALA A 260 -2.26 12.21 -5.18
N TYR A 261 -1.22 11.57 -4.63
CA TYR A 261 -1.37 10.36 -3.82
C TYR A 261 -2.25 10.60 -2.59
N TYR A 262 -1.97 11.66 -1.81
CA TYR A 262 -2.81 12.03 -0.67
C TYR A 262 -4.25 12.30 -1.09
N GLU A 263 -4.46 13.03 -2.17
CA GLU A 263 -5.79 13.38 -2.69
C GLU A 263 -6.62 12.15 -3.10
N HIS A 264 -5.98 10.99 -3.38
CA HIS A 264 -6.66 9.78 -3.85
C HIS A 264 -6.63 8.61 -2.86
N MET A 265 -5.93 8.74 -1.74
CA MET A 265 -5.80 7.69 -0.73
C MET A 265 -6.50 8.06 0.58
N PRO A 266 -7.13 7.09 1.28
CA PRO A 266 -7.82 7.34 2.55
C PRO A 266 -6.83 7.49 3.71
N LEU A 267 -6.02 8.54 3.67
CA LEU A 267 -4.96 8.86 4.63
C LEU A 267 -5.41 9.91 5.64
N ARG A 268 -4.87 9.83 6.85
CA ARG A 268 -5.11 10.82 7.89
C ARG A 268 -4.39 12.14 7.62
N THR A 269 -4.86 13.22 8.22
CA THR A 269 -4.26 14.57 8.13
C THR A 269 -2.78 14.61 8.57
N ARG A 270 -2.35 13.70 9.44
CA ARG A 270 -0.91 13.56 9.76
C ARG A 270 -0.03 13.26 8.56
N SER A 271 -0.60 12.64 7.51
CA SER A 271 0.05 12.35 6.24
C SER A 271 -0.17 13.44 5.18
N LEU A 272 -0.66 14.63 5.58
CA LEU A 272 -0.81 15.76 4.65
C LEU A 272 0.56 16.14 4.07
N PRO A 273 0.72 16.20 2.73
CA PRO A 273 1.98 16.50 2.11
C PRO A 273 2.44 17.93 2.40
N ARG A 274 3.76 18.10 2.56
CA ARG A 274 4.44 19.40 2.74
C ARG A 274 5.53 19.52 1.68
N GLY A 275 5.16 20.02 0.50
CA GLY A 275 6.02 19.96 -0.68
C GLY A 275 6.34 18.52 -1.04
N ALA A 276 7.61 18.23 -1.24
CA ALA A 276 8.11 16.89 -1.57
C ALA A 276 8.34 15.99 -0.33
N SER A 277 7.53 16.14 0.73
CA SER A 277 7.61 15.34 1.95
C SER A 277 6.22 14.97 2.44
N LEU A 278 6.06 13.70 2.89
CA LEU A 278 4.81 13.18 3.45
C LEU A 278 5.14 12.09 4.48
N GLN A 279 4.50 12.12 5.64
CA GLN A 279 4.66 11.10 6.67
C GLN A 279 3.81 9.87 6.31
N LEU A 280 4.44 8.80 5.80
CA LEU A 280 3.72 7.61 5.37
C LEU A 280 4.02 6.36 6.23
N TYR A 281 5.26 6.20 6.73
CA TYR A 281 5.53 5.10 7.66
C TYR A 281 4.77 5.27 8.97
N ARG A 282 4.09 4.22 9.41
CA ARG A 282 3.18 4.25 10.55
C ARG A 282 2.89 2.87 11.12
N ARG A 283 2.36 2.82 12.34
CA ARG A 283 2.08 1.59 13.08
C ARG A 283 0.59 1.43 13.33
N PHE A 284 0.11 0.19 13.21
CA PHE A 284 -1.23 -0.24 13.60
C PHE A 284 -1.13 -1.41 14.58
N ALA A 285 -1.99 -1.43 15.59
CA ALA A 285 -2.09 -2.54 16.53
C ALA A 285 -3.48 -3.18 16.40
N TYR A 286 -3.50 -4.50 16.20
CA TYR A 286 -4.73 -5.28 16.15
C TYR A 286 -4.84 -6.09 17.46
N GLY A 287 -5.36 -5.43 18.51
CA GLY A 287 -5.44 -5.98 19.86
C GLY A 287 -4.06 -6.36 20.41
N SER A 288 -3.97 -7.51 21.04
CA SER A 288 -2.72 -8.16 21.46
C SER A 288 -2.15 -9.12 20.41
N LEU A 289 -2.92 -9.36 19.33
CA LEU A 289 -2.59 -10.38 18.33
C LEU A 289 -1.47 -9.92 17.39
N ALA A 290 -1.61 -8.75 16.77
CA ALA A 290 -0.64 -8.30 15.77
C ALA A 290 -0.32 -6.80 15.87
N SER A 291 0.93 -6.44 15.54
CA SER A 291 1.36 -5.08 15.24
C SER A 291 1.91 -5.03 13.81
N PHE A 292 1.48 -4.02 13.06
CA PHE A 292 1.94 -3.77 11.70
C PHE A 292 2.79 -2.50 11.70
N PHE A 293 4.01 -2.62 11.19
CA PHE A 293 4.96 -1.52 11.02
C PHE A 293 5.09 -1.26 9.52
N VAL A 294 4.22 -0.41 8.98
CA VAL A 294 4.22 -0.05 7.56
C VAL A 294 5.40 0.85 7.28
N LEU A 295 6.26 0.46 6.34
CA LEU A 295 7.49 1.17 6.01
C LEU A 295 7.32 2.02 4.74
N ASP A 296 8.21 3.00 4.60
CA ASP A 296 8.45 3.79 3.41
C ASP A 296 9.90 3.56 3.00
N THR A 297 10.12 2.81 1.94
CA THR A 297 11.45 2.44 1.46
C THR A 297 11.95 3.32 0.32
N ARG A 298 11.23 4.40 -0.06
CA ARG A 298 11.60 5.27 -1.18
C ARG A 298 12.01 6.67 -0.74
N GLN A 299 11.25 7.32 0.11
CA GLN A 299 11.42 8.74 0.43
C GLN A 299 12.74 9.09 1.09
N PHE A 300 13.31 8.17 1.88
CA PHE A 300 14.43 8.43 2.78
C PHE A 300 15.69 7.63 2.46
N ARG A 301 15.66 6.80 1.40
CA ARG A 301 16.80 5.97 1.04
C ARG A 301 17.96 6.80 0.46
N THR A 302 19.17 6.31 0.62
CA THR A 302 20.29 6.78 -0.19
C THR A 302 20.14 6.27 -1.62
N ASP A 303 20.78 6.93 -2.58
CA ASP A 303 20.84 6.43 -3.95
C ASP A 303 21.38 4.98 -4.01
N GLN A 304 21.04 4.23 -5.05
CA GLN A 304 21.46 2.83 -5.22
C GLN A 304 23.01 2.77 -5.27
N PRO A 305 23.67 2.18 -4.25
CA PRO A 305 25.11 2.36 -4.06
C PRO A 305 25.98 1.78 -5.18
N CYS A 306 25.44 0.83 -5.94
CA CYS A 306 26.15 0.18 -7.06
C CYS A 306 25.55 0.53 -8.44
N GLY A 307 24.73 1.59 -8.48
CA GLY A 307 23.84 1.89 -9.60
C GLY A 307 22.64 0.95 -9.63
N ASP A 308 21.66 1.30 -10.43
CA ASP A 308 20.40 0.56 -10.53
C ASP A 308 20.50 -0.76 -11.33
N GLY A 309 19.47 -1.62 -11.18
CA GLY A 309 19.31 -2.89 -11.88
C GLY A 309 20.02 -4.08 -11.23
N VAL A 310 20.13 -5.18 -11.99
CA VAL A 310 20.74 -6.42 -11.52
C VAL A 310 22.25 -6.39 -11.76
N ARG A 311 23.04 -6.37 -10.69
CA ARG A 311 24.50 -6.19 -10.75
C ARG A 311 25.21 -7.06 -9.71
N THR A 312 26.52 -7.25 -9.89
CA THR A 312 27.40 -7.74 -8.84
C THR A 312 27.51 -6.67 -7.75
N PRO A 313 27.31 -6.99 -6.47
CA PRO A 313 27.45 -6.03 -5.38
C PRO A 313 28.84 -5.40 -5.36
N CYS A 314 28.89 -4.08 -5.35
CA CYS A 314 30.10 -3.30 -5.21
C CYS A 314 30.37 -2.93 -3.74
N ARG A 315 31.52 -2.32 -3.45
CA ARG A 315 31.87 -1.86 -2.11
C ARG A 315 30.79 -0.95 -1.47
N GLY A 316 30.09 -0.16 -2.30
CA GLY A 316 29.02 0.76 -1.85
C GLY A 316 27.85 0.03 -1.18
N ALA A 317 27.50 -1.18 -1.63
CA ALA A 317 26.42 -1.96 -1.02
C ALA A 317 26.69 -2.31 0.44
N PHE A 318 27.95 -2.31 0.87
CA PHE A 318 28.40 -2.61 2.22
C PHE A 318 28.72 -1.34 3.04
N ASP A 319 28.47 -0.14 2.50
CA ASP A 319 28.67 1.09 3.24
C ASP A 319 27.63 1.17 4.40
N GLU A 320 28.12 1.39 5.62
CA GLU A 320 27.28 1.52 6.80
C GLU A 320 26.35 2.74 6.74
N LYS A 321 26.69 3.74 5.92
CA LYS A 321 25.89 4.95 5.71
C LYS A 321 24.77 4.73 4.68
N ALA A 322 24.88 3.70 3.84
CA ALA A 322 23.81 3.34 2.91
C ALA A 322 22.59 2.87 3.68
N THR A 323 21.45 3.48 3.43
CA THR A 323 20.20 3.18 4.13
C THR A 323 19.02 3.15 3.17
N LEU A 324 18.06 2.26 3.44
CA LEU A 324 16.78 2.17 2.73
C LEU A 324 15.68 2.96 3.46
N LEU A 325 15.75 3.08 4.77
CA LEU A 325 14.71 3.70 5.60
C LEU A 325 15.06 5.12 6.06
N GLY A 326 16.33 5.52 5.97
CA GLY A 326 16.83 6.71 6.66
C GLY A 326 16.90 6.51 8.17
N LEU A 327 17.76 7.30 8.83
CA LEU A 327 18.06 7.12 10.26
C LEU A 327 16.85 7.35 11.17
N GLU A 328 15.94 8.22 10.79
CA GLU A 328 14.76 8.54 11.61
C GLU A 328 13.78 7.37 11.62
N GLN A 329 13.46 6.81 10.45
CA GLN A 329 12.58 5.65 10.36
C GLN A 329 13.22 4.39 10.96
N GLU A 330 14.55 4.18 10.80
CA GLU A 330 15.27 3.08 11.47
C GLU A 330 15.13 3.16 13.00
N ARG A 331 15.26 4.36 13.59
CA ARG A 331 15.06 4.57 15.04
C ARG A 331 13.62 4.31 15.44
N TRP A 332 12.66 4.89 14.71
CA TRP A 332 11.23 4.69 14.95
C TRP A 332 10.86 3.19 14.95
N LEU A 333 11.39 2.42 13.99
CA LEU A 333 11.17 0.99 13.89
C LEU A 333 11.80 0.25 15.10
N SER A 334 13.02 0.58 15.47
CA SER A 334 13.72 0.01 16.62
C SER A 334 12.96 0.26 17.93
N ASP A 335 12.47 1.48 18.13
CA ASP A 335 11.67 1.86 19.31
C ASP A 335 10.32 1.14 19.30
N GLY A 336 9.70 1.04 18.11
CA GLY A 336 8.48 0.29 17.91
C GLY A 336 8.59 -1.18 18.29
N PHE A 337 9.67 -1.85 17.89
CA PHE A 337 9.93 -3.24 18.25
C PHE A 337 10.18 -3.41 19.75
N THR A 338 10.89 -2.45 20.37
CA THR A 338 11.16 -2.48 21.81
C THR A 338 9.88 -2.39 22.65
N THR A 339 8.90 -1.64 22.16
CA THR A 339 7.62 -1.38 22.85
C THR A 339 6.51 -2.35 22.44
N SER A 340 6.71 -3.14 21.40
CA SER A 340 5.70 -4.10 20.92
C SER A 340 5.49 -5.22 21.94
N LYS A 341 4.22 -5.46 22.27
CA LYS A 341 3.77 -6.59 23.09
C LYS A 341 2.88 -7.54 22.30
N SER A 342 2.76 -7.30 20.99
CA SER A 342 1.94 -8.13 20.12
C SER A 342 2.61 -9.48 19.87
N ARG A 343 1.80 -10.52 19.71
CA ARG A 343 2.27 -11.86 19.38
C ARG A 343 2.94 -11.90 18.02
N TRP A 344 2.37 -11.24 17.02
CA TRP A 344 2.89 -11.14 15.66
C TRP A 344 3.34 -9.71 15.39
N ASN A 345 4.50 -9.56 14.77
CA ASN A 345 5.04 -8.28 14.35
C ASN A 345 5.28 -8.32 12.85
N VAL A 346 4.42 -7.63 12.12
CA VAL A 346 4.37 -7.67 10.67
C VAL A 346 4.93 -6.39 10.11
N LEU A 347 5.78 -6.49 9.08
CA LEU A 347 6.42 -5.37 8.39
C LEU A 347 5.90 -5.30 6.94
N PRO A 348 4.78 -4.63 6.67
CA PRO A 348 4.38 -4.31 5.30
C PRO A 348 5.36 -3.30 4.71
N GLN A 349 6.00 -3.67 3.59
CA GLN A 349 7.00 -2.84 2.93
C GLN A 349 7.08 -3.19 1.43
N GLN A 350 7.88 -2.48 0.66
CA GLN A 350 7.86 -2.53 -0.79
C GLN A 350 8.81 -3.61 -1.33
N VAL A 351 10.10 -3.44 -1.11
CA VAL A 351 11.19 -4.12 -1.83
C VAL A 351 11.76 -5.32 -1.07
N MET A 352 12.17 -6.37 -1.78
CA MET A 352 12.53 -7.67 -1.20
C MET A 352 13.78 -7.60 -0.30
N ILE A 353 13.70 -8.25 0.87
CA ILE A 353 14.81 -8.36 1.84
C ILE A 353 15.75 -9.51 1.46
N ALA A 354 15.21 -10.66 1.08
CA ALA A 354 16.01 -11.80 0.67
C ALA A 354 16.86 -11.48 -0.58
N PRO A 355 18.16 -11.78 -0.57
CA PRO A 355 19.08 -11.49 -1.67
C PRO A 355 18.99 -12.54 -2.77
N ILE A 356 17.99 -12.44 -3.65
CA ILE A 356 17.84 -13.41 -4.74
C ILE A 356 18.99 -13.27 -5.72
N ASP A 357 19.87 -14.28 -5.75
CA ASP A 357 20.91 -14.40 -6.76
C ASP A 357 20.31 -14.88 -8.07
N ARG A 358 20.57 -14.13 -9.13
CA ARG A 358 20.09 -14.39 -10.50
C ARG A 358 21.17 -14.97 -11.41
N ALA A 359 22.39 -15.15 -10.89
CA ALA A 359 23.46 -15.83 -11.60
C ALA A 359 23.53 -17.29 -11.20
N GLU A 360 23.93 -18.14 -12.13
CA GLU A 360 24.33 -19.51 -11.86
C GLU A 360 25.83 -19.58 -11.57
N GLY A 361 26.24 -20.30 -10.53
CA GLY A 361 27.64 -20.54 -10.23
C GLY A 361 28.26 -19.52 -9.25
N PRO A 362 29.59 -19.21 -9.39
CA PRO A 362 30.31 -18.46 -8.36
C PRO A 362 30.07 -16.95 -8.34
N ASP A 363 29.50 -16.41 -9.41
CA ASP A 363 29.23 -14.98 -9.53
C ASP A 363 27.89 -14.65 -8.90
N GLU A 364 27.80 -13.54 -8.15
CA GLU A 364 26.58 -13.08 -7.53
C GLU A 364 25.98 -11.89 -8.31
N ARG A 365 24.71 -12.00 -8.70
CA ARG A 365 23.97 -10.96 -9.44
C ARG A 365 22.66 -10.63 -8.71
N LEU A 366 22.66 -9.52 -7.99
CA LEU A 366 21.57 -9.08 -7.13
C LEU A 366 20.91 -7.80 -7.67
N SER A 367 19.64 -7.61 -7.39
CA SER A 367 18.96 -6.34 -7.67
C SER A 367 19.43 -5.26 -6.70
N MET A 368 19.98 -4.16 -7.23
CA MET A 368 20.53 -3.07 -6.42
C MET A 368 19.43 -2.13 -5.87
N ASP A 369 18.25 -2.16 -6.46
CA ASP A 369 17.11 -1.41 -5.95
C ASP A 369 16.43 -2.07 -4.72
N GLN A 370 16.68 -3.36 -4.51
CA GLN A 370 16.20 -4.13 -3.36
C GLN A 370 17.13 -3.95 -2.14
N TRP A 371 16.78 -4.54 -0.98
CA TRP A 371 17.66 -4.57 0.20
C TRP A 371 19.04 -5.18 -0.09
N SER A 372 19.18 -5.90 -1.18
CA SER A 372 20.45 -6.46 -1.67
C SER A 372 21.47 -5.39 -2.04
N GLY A 373 21.02 -4.22 -2.52
CA GLY A 373 21.89 -3.07 -2.78
C GLY A 373 22.33 -2.33 -1.49
N TYR A 374 21.72 -2.64 -0.35
CA TYR A 374 21.93 -1.97 0.95
C TYR A 374 22.25 -2.99 2.03
N GLN A 375 23.28 -3.82 1.80
CA GLN A 375 23.56 -5.01 2.62
C GLN A 375 23.83 -4.69 4.08
N SER A 376 24.49 -3.57 4.39
CA SER A 376 24.70 -3.14 5.77
C SER A 376 23.40 -2.77 6.47
N ALA A 377 22.50 -2.04 5.80
CA ALA A 377 21.18 -1.71 6.35
C ALA A 377 20.31 -2.96 6.54
N ARG A 378 20.31 -3.88 5.57
CA ARG A 378 19.64 -5.19 5.68
C ARG A 378 20.15 -5.97 6.89
N THR A 379 21.46 -6.06 7.05
CA THR A 379 22.07 -6.77 8.19
C THR A 379 21.68 -6.14 9.52
N ARG A 380 21.66 -4.80 9.62
CA ARG A 380 21.18 -4.10 10.83
C ARG A 380 19.74 -4.47 11.17
N LEU A 381 18.84 -4.48 10.16
CA LEU A 381 17.44 -4.87 10.36
C LEU A 381 17.31 -6.32 10.85
N LEU A 382 17.95 -7.28 10.19
CA LEU A 382 17.88 -8.70 10.55
C LEU A 382 18.48 -8.95 11.93
N GLN A 383 19.59 -8.31 12.27
CA GLN A 383 20.18 -8.37 13.63
C GLN A 383 19.26 -7.74 14.69
N LEU A 384 18.54 -6.66 14.36
CA LEU A 384 17.56 -6.04 15.24
C LEU A 384 16.43 -7.01 15.56
N LEU A 385 15.87 -7.69 14.55
CA LEU A 385 14.84 -8.72 14.72
C LEU A 385 15.33 -9.85 15.63
N ALA A 386 16.55 -10.35 15.40
CA ALA A 386 17.14 -11.44 16.20
C ALA A 386 17.41 -11.05 17.67
N ARG A 387 18.01 -9.87 17.91
CA ARG A 387 18.42 -9.43 19.26
C ARG A 387 17.25 -9.07 20.16
N ARG A 388 16.21 -8.47 19.61
CA ARG A 388 15.05 -8.01 20.39
C ARG A 388 14.09 -9.15 20.75
N ARG A 389 14.28 -10.35 20.20
CA ARG A 389 13.37 -11.49 20.37
C ARG A 389 11.93 -11.07 20.10
N LEU A 390 11.77 -10.32 19.01
CA LEU A 390 10.46 -9.85 18.56
C LEU A 390 9.57 -11.07 18.29
N GLY A 391 8.36 -11.06 18.83
CA GLY A 391 7.43 -12.19 18.61
C GLY A 391 7.07 -12.32 17.13
N ASN A 392 7.33 -13.46 16.54
CA ASN A 392 6.91 -13.88 15.19
C ASN A 392 7.04 -12.76 14.13
N PRO A 393 8.26 -12.32 13.79
CA PRO A 393 8.43 -11.32 12.75
C PRO A 393 8.13 -11.91 11.37
N VAL A 394 7.23 -11.23 10.62
CA VAL A 394 6.87 -11.56 9.24
C VAL A 394 6.98 -10.29 8.41
N VAL A 395 7.57 -10.40 7.23
CA VAL A 395 7.67 -9.30 6.26
C VAL A 395 6.69 -9.56 5.13
N LEU A 396 5.94 -8.53 4.72
CA LEU A 396 5.09 -8.54 3.54
C LEU A 396 5.75 -7.63 2.50
N THR A 397 5.96 -8.16 1.31
CA THR A 397 6.75 -7.51 0.24
C THR A 397 5.99 -7.52 -1.09
N GLY A 398 6.18 -6.49 -1.91
CA GLY A 398 5.65 -6.33 -3.27
C GLY A 398 6.74 -6.24 -4.34
N ASP A 399 6.63 -5.27 -5.24
CA ASP A 399 7.60 -4.77 -6.22
C ASP A 399 8.04 -5.78 -7.31
N VAL A 400 8.47 -6.98 -6.95
CA VAL A 400 9.17 -7.91 -7.88
C VAL A 400 8.25 -8.66 -8.85
N HIS A 401 6.96 -8.38 -8.87
CA HIS A 401 5.95 -8.97 -9.76
C HIS A 401 5.90 -10.50 -9.77
N SER A 402 6.34 -11.13 -8.68
CA SER A 402 6.41 -12.58 -8.51
C SER A 402 6.12 -12.96 -7.07
N ASN A 403 5.55 -14.12 -6.87
CA ASN A 403 5.34 -14.70 -5.55
C ASN A 403 6.62 -15.36 -5.05
N TYR A 404 7.01 -15.07 -3.80
CA TYR A 404 8.05 -15.83 -3.09
C TYR A 404 7.64 -16.10 -1.65
N VAL A 405 8.20 -17.15 -1.09
CA VAL A 405 8.26 -17.39 0.36
C VAL A 405 9.72 -17.60 0.73
N ASN A 406 10.26 -16.72 1.54
CA ASN A 406 11.67 -16.72 1.88
C ASN A 406 11.90 -16.90 3.39
N ASP A 407 12.85 -17.72 3.76
CA ASP A 407 13.43 -17.74 5.10
C ASP A 407 14.45 -16.61 5.22
N LEU A 408 14.22 -15.61 6.06
CA LEU A 408 15.17 -14.53 6.30
C LEU A 408 16.20 -14.96 7.34
N LYS A 409 17.48 -14.91 6.95
CA LYS A 409 18.64 -15.29 7.74
C LYS A 409 19.53 -14.09 8.03
N ILE A 410 20.30 -14.12 9.12
CA ILE A 410 21.29 -13.09 9.40
C ILE A 410 22.40 -13.13 8.35
N ASP A 411 22.87 -14.33 8.00
CA ASP A 411 23.82 -14.58 6.94
C ASP A 411 23.23 -15.60 5.95
N PHE A 412 22.94 -15.16 4.74
CA PHE A 412 22.35 -16.00 3.69
C PHE A 412 23.37 -16.95 3.04
N ARG A 413 24.67 -16.68 3.20
CA ARG A 413 25.76 -17.51 2.69
C ARG A 413 26.13 -18.66 3.64
N ASP A 414 25.78 -18.54 4.93
CA ASP A 414 25.96 -19.61 5.91
C ASP A 414 24.68 -20.47 5.98
N PRO A 415 24.73 -21.74 5.52
CA PRO A 415 23.59 -22.66 5.64
C PRO A 415 23.11 -22.87 7.08
N LYS A 416 24.01 -22.70 8.07
CA LYS A 416 23.73 -22.86 9.50
C LYS A 416 23.22 -21.58 10.17
N SER A 417 23.23 -20.45 9.47
CA SER A 417 22.69 -19.20 10.00
C SER A 417 21.22 -19.37 10.38
N PRO A 418 20.80 -18.95 11.58
CA PRO A 418 19.42 -19.13 12.02
C PRO A 418 18.46 -18.30 11.18
N VAL A 419 17.29 -18.84 10.93
CA VAL A 419 16.15 -18.10 10.40
C VAL A 419 15.62 -17.17 11.48
N VAL A 420 15.48 -15.88 11.19
CA VAL A 420 15.06 -14.85 12.14
C VAL A 420 13.68 -14.28 11.84
N ALA A 421 13.23 -14.41 10.60
CA ALA A 421 11.90 -13.95 10.15
C ALA A 421 11.47 -14.74 8.90
N THR A 422 10.21 -14.59 8.53
CA THR A 422 9.65 -15.08 7.25
C THR A 422 9.32 -13.88 6.39
N GLU A 423 9.68 -13.93 5.11
CA GLU A 423 9.24 -12.96 4.11
C GLU A 423 8.22 -13.61 3.17
N LEU A 424 7.06 -12.99 3.07
CA LEU A 424 5.98 -13.34 2.16
C LEU A 424 5.94 -12.27 1.07
N VAL A 425 6.33 -12.63 -0.15
CA VAL A 425 6.34 -11.73 -1.30
C VAL A 425 5.11 -12.02 -2.14
N GLY A 426 4.24 -11.03 -2.29
CA GLY A 426 3.09 -11.09 -3.17
C GLY A 426 3.47 -10.67 -4.59
N THR A 427 2.89 -11.37 -5.56
CA THR A 427 2.99 -10.97 -6.96
C THR A 427 2.23 -9.66 -7.22
N SER A 428 2.29 -9.17 -8.46
CA SER A 428 1.53 -8.03 -8.93
C SER A 428 0.05 -8.37 -9.19
N ILE A 429 -0.80 -7.35 -9.14
CA ILE A 429 -2.19 -7.44 -9.63
C ILE A 429 -2.21 -7.63 -11.15
N THR A 430 -1.39 -6.87 -11.90
CA THR A 430 -1.37 -6.93 -13.38
C THR A 430 0.02 -6.71 -13.98
N SER A 431 0.96 -6.09 -13.28
CA SER A 431 2.28 -5.78 -13.81
C SER A 431 2.99 -7.05 -14.29
N GLY A 432 3.49 -7.02 -15.53
CA GLY A 432 4.09 -8.19 -16.18
C GLY A 432 3.12 -9.05 -17.01
N GLY A 433 1.84 -8.62 -17.17
CA GLY A 433 0.83 -9.35 -17.96
C GLY A 433 0.37 -10.65 -17.29
N ASP A 434 0.03 -11.68 -18.06
CA ASP A 434 -0.60 -12.92 -17.52
C ASP A 434 0.31 -13.70 -16.56
N GLY A 435 1.63 -13.60 -16.73
CA GLY A 435 2.59 -14.36 -15.92
C GLY A 435 2.61 -15.85 -16.28
N ILE A 436 3.41 -16.61 -15.55
CA ILE A 436 3.57 -18.06 -15.74
C ILE A 436 3.59 -18.78 -14.39
N ASP A 437 3.16 -20.04 -14.39
CA ASP A 437 3.11 -20.84 -13.17
C ASP A 437 4.53 -21.26 -12.74
N GLU A 438 5.30 -21.85 -13.63
CA GLU A 438 6.67 -22.32 -13.38
C GLU A 438 7.61 -21.74 -14.45
N PRO A 439 8.42 -20.73 -14.10
CA PRO A 439 9.41 -20.19 -15.02
C PRO A 439 10.48 -21.24 -15.36
N GLY A 440 10.99 -21.19 -16.61
CA GLY A 440 11.91 -22.21 -17.11
C GLY A 440 13.25 -22.30 -16.36
N ASN A 441 13.63 -21.26 -15.62
CA ASN A 441 14.83 -21.23 -14.79
C ASN A 441 14.56 -21.54 -13.30
N LEU A 442 13.36 -22.02 -12.94
CA LEU A 442 12.96 -22.23 -11.55
C LEU A 442 13.95 -23.14 -10.78
N SER A 443 14.37 -24.25 -11.39
CA SER A 443 15.30 -25.19 -10.73
C SER A 443 16.66 -24.53 -10.42
N ALA A 444 17.21 -23.75 -11.35
CA ALA A 444 18.46 -23.02 -11.15
C ALA A 444 18.29 -21.95 -10.04
N LEU A 445 17.21 -21.15 -10.11
CA LEU A 445 16.92 -20.14 -9.11
C LEU A 445 16.84 -20.74 -7.70
N LEU A 446 16.17 -21.87 -7.52
CA LEU A 446 16.03 -22.53 -6.22
C LEU A 446 17.36 -23.15 -5.76
N ALA A 447 18.20 -23.62 -6.66
CA ALA A 447 19.53 -24.18 -6.34
C ALA A 447 20.48 -23.10 -5.81
N GLU A 448 20.50 -21.91 -6.44
CA GLU A 448 21.32 -20.78 -6.02
C GLU A 448 20.76 -20.10 -4.74
N ASN A 449 19.46 -20.22 -4.47
CA ASN A 449 18.78 -19.53 -3.38
C ASN A 449 18.07 -20.52 -2.41
N PRO A 450 18.79 -21.34 -1.62
CA PRO A 450 18.22 -22.40 -0.80
C PRO A 450 17.29 -21.91 0.33
N PHE A 451 17.24 -20.61 0.62
CA PHE A 451 16.32 -19.97 1.55
C PHE A 451 14.93 -19.69 0.92
N VAL A 452 14.81 -19.80 -0.39
CA VAL A 452 13.51 -19.69 -1.11
C VAL A 452 12.75 -20.99 -0.99
N LYS A 453 11.54 -20.92 -0.44
CA LYS A 453 10.63 -22.08 -0.24
C LYS A 453 9.60 -22.21 -1.35
N PHE A 454 9.33 -21.11 -2.06
CA PHE A 454 8.34 -21.03 -3.12
C PHE A 454 8.64 -19.89 -4.07
N HIS A 455 8.41 -20.13 -5.35
CA HIS A 455 8.42 -19.10 -6.39
C HIS A 455 7.35 -19.41 -7.45
N ASN A 456 6.66 -18.38 -7.90
CA ASN A 456 5.62 -18.45 -8.95
C ASN A 456 5.42 -17.03 -9.52
N GLU A 457 5.12 -16.93 -10.81
CA GLU A 457 4.98 -15.64 -11.49
C GLU A 457 3.55 -15.35 -11.98
N GLN A 458 2.53 -16.08 -11.57
CA GLN A 458 1.14 -15.75 -11.87
C GLN A 458 0.68 -14.52 -11.09
N ARG A 459 -0.26 -13.75 -11.67
CA ARG A 459 -0.82 -12.53 -11.06
C ARG A 459 -1.82 -12.86 -9.96
N GLY A 460 -2.02 -11.95 -9.02
CA GLY A 460 -2.98 -12.15 -7.94
C GLY A 460 -2.68 -11.36 -6.68
N TYR A 461 -2.94 -11.96 -5.53
CA TYR A 461 -2.71 -11.37 -4.20
C TYR A 461 -2.50 -12.47 -3.15
N VAL A 462 -2.09 -12.08 -1.95
CA VAL A 462 -1.92 -13.03 -0.83
C VAL A 462 -2.96 -12.75 0.24
N VAL A 463 -3.66 -13.78 0.68
CA VAL A 463 -4.55 -13.73 1.85
C VAL A 463 -3.82 -14.31 3.05
N CYS A 464 -3.82 -13.58 4.15
CA CYS A 464 -3.22 -14.01 5.40
C CYS A 464 -4.28 -14.15 6.48
N GLU A 465 -4.18 -15.23 7.25
CA GLU A 465 -4.98 -15.45 8.45
C GLU A 465 -4.06 -15.65 9.64
N ILE A 466 -4.14 -14.74 10.61
CA ILE A 466 -3.36 -14.79 11.84
C ILE A 466 -4.24 -15.29 12.98
N GLY A 467 -3.77 -16.33 13.66
CA GLY A 467 -4.28 -16.80 14.93
C GLY A 467 -3.23 -16.79 16.04
N PRO A 468 -3.59 -17.21 17.27
CA PRO A 468 -2.63 -17.27 18.38
C PRO A 468 -1.50 -18.26 18.17
N LYS A 469 -1.69 -19.30 17.36
CA LYS A 469 -0.74 -20.41 17.18
C LYS A 469 0.00 -20.37 15.87
N ALA A 470 -0.55 -19.69 14.86
CA ALA A 470 0.00 -19.68 13.51
C ALA A 470 -0.51 -18.50 12.70
N MET A 471 0.25 -18.17 11.66
CA MET A 471 -0.16 -17.35 10.51
C MET A 471 -0.16 -18.23 9.28
N GLN A 472 -1.30 -18.32 8.60
CA GLN A 472 -1.43 -18.96 7.29
C GLN A 472 -1.37 -17.88 6.20
N ALA A 473 -0.72 -18.18 5.09
CA ALA A 473 -0.67 -17.35 3.89
C ALA A 473 -1.09 -18.18 2.68
N ASP A 474 -2.15 -17.75 1.99
CA ASP A 474 -2.69 -18.36 0.79
C ASP A 474 -2.39 -17.49 -0.43
N TYR A 475 -1.59 -18.01 -1.35
CA TYR A 475 -1.23 -17.36 -2.60
C TYR A 475 -2.37 -17.56 -3.61
N ARG A 476 -3.15 -16.50 -3.79
CA ARG A 476 -4.33 -16.47 -4.67
C ARG A 476 -3.90 -16.01 -6.05
N VAL A 477 -4.00 -16.86 -7.05
CA VAL A 477 -3.54 -16.58 -8.41
C VAL A 477 -4.66 -16.63 -9.43
N LEU A 478 -4.57 -15.77 -10.43
CA LEU A 478 -5.42 -15.73 -11.62
C LEU A 478 -4.80 -16.56 -12.74
N ASP A 479 -5.62 -17.09 -13.63
CA ASP A 479 -5.13 -17.79 -14.81
C ASP A 479 -4.60 -16.79 -15.87
N TYR A 480 -5.16 -15.58 -15.92
CA TYR A 480 -4.78 -14.50 -16.83
C TYR A 480 -5.28 -13.15 -16.31
N VAL A 481 -4.69 -12.06 -16.82
CA VAL A 481 -5.13 -10.66 -16.60
C VAL A 481 -5.40 -9.91 -17.91
N SER A 482 -5.01 -10.49 -19.06
CA SER A 482 -5.16 -9.88 -20.39
C SER A 482 -6.61 -9.72 -20.85
N ARG A 483 -7.55 -10.32 -20.16
CA ARG A 483 -9.01 -10.19 -20.38
C ARG A 483 -9.76 -10.23 -19.05
N PRO A 484 -11.01 -9.72 -18.98
CA PRO A 484 -11.79 -9.75 -17.74
C PRO A 484 -12.21 -11.17 -17.35
N ASP A 485 -12.76 -11.30 -16.15
CA ASP A 485 -13.43 -12.50 -15.62
C ASP A 485 -12.52 -13.74 -15.46
N SER A 486 -11.22 -13.53 -15.20
CA SER A 486 -10.30 -14.62 -14.89
C SER A 486 -10.73 -15.37 -13.62
N PRO A 487 -10.73 -16.71 -13.63
CA PRO A 487 -10.93 -17.47 -12.39
C PRO A 487 -9.75 -17.29 -11.44
N ILE A 488 -10.02 -17.50 -10.14
CA ILE A 488 -8.98 -17.44 -9.10
C ILE A 488 -8.86 -18.80 -8.41
N ARG A 489 -7.64 -19.18 -8.07
CA ARG A 489 -7.35 -20.36 -7.25
C ARG A 489 -6.28 -20.09 -6.21
N THR A 490 -6.21 -20.92 -5.19
CA THR A 490 -5.06 -20.94 -4.30
C THR A 490 -3.97 -21.82 -4.90
N ARG A 491 -2.85 -21.22 -5.30
CA ARG A 491 -1.72 -21.93 -5.90
C ARG A 491 -0.85 -22.66 -4.86
N ALA A 492 -0.66 -22.02 -3.72
CA ALA A 492 0.10 -22.56 -2.60
C ALA A 492 -0.40 -21.98 -1.28
N SER A 493 -0.20 -22.70 -0.20
CA SER A 493 -0.49 -22.27 1.16
C SER A 493 0.71 -22.55 2.05
N PHE A 494 1.04 -21.59 2.91
CA PHE A 494 2.13 -21.70 3.86
C PHE A 494 1.65 -21.36 5.26
N ILE A 495 2.32 -21.95 6.24
CA ILE A 495 2.10 -21.68 7.67
C ILE A 495 3.41 -21.25 8.34
N VAL A 496 3.33 -20.21 9.15
CA VAL A 496 4.37 -19.81 10.11
C VAL A 496 3.82 -20.11 11.48
N GLU A 497 4.51 -20.96 12.25
CA GLU A 497 4.08 -21.36 13.60
C GLU A 497 4.56 -20.34 14.65
N ASP A 498 3.77 -20.15 15.70
CA ASP A 498 4.13 -19.29 16.84
C ASP A 498 5.47 -19.76 17.47
N GLY A 499 6.41 -18.83 17.62
CA GLY A 499 7.74 -19.08 18.19
C GLY A 499 8.72 -19.81 17.26
N ARG A 500 8.34 -20.10 16.00
CA ARG A 500 9.19 -20.77 15.02
C ARG A 500 9.27 -19.99 13.73
N PRO A 501 10.28 -19.12 13.54
CA PRO A 501 10.47 -18.42 12.29
C PRO A 501 10.75 -19.39 11.12
N GLY A 502 10.33 -19.02 9.93
CA GLY A 502 10.36 -19.86 8.74
C GLY A 502 8.99 -20.44 8.39
N ALA A 503 8.67 -20.44 7.11
CA ALA A 503 7.40 -20.93 6.60
C ALA A 503 7.48 -22.42 6.21
N GLN A 504 6.39 -23.14 6.42
CA GLN A 504 6.20 -24.54 6.01
C GLN A 504 5.04 -24.62 5.02
N ALA A 505 5.25 -25.34 3.93
CA ALA A 505 4.19 -25.58 2.97
C ALA A 505 3.09 -26.45 3.57
N LEU A 506 1.85 -26.02 3.42
CA LEU A 506 0.69 -26.87 3.74
C LEU A 506 0.43 -27.81 2.56
N LYS A 507 0.54 -29.10 2.80
CA LYS A 507 0.12 -30.11 1.82
C LYS A 507 -1.43 -30.08 1.76
N ARG A 508 -1.96 -29.81 0.61
CA ARG A 508 -3.41 -29.94 0.31
C ARG A 508 -3.71 -31.33 -0.24
#